data_d268a59544f22fa93f150d94c56eab80
#
_entry.id   d268a59544f22fa93f150d94c56eab80
#
_cell.length_a   1.000
_cell.length_b   1.000
_cell.length_c   1.000
_cell.angle_alpha   90.00
_cell.angle_beta   90.00
_cell.angle_gamma   90.00
#
_symmetry.space_group_name_H-M   'P 1'
#
loop_
_entity.id
_entity.type
_entity.pdbx_description
1 polymer ?
#
loop_
_entity_poly.entity_id
_entity_poly.type
_entity_poly.pdbx_seq_one_letter_code
_entity_poly.pdbx_strand_id
1 'polypeptide(L)'
;MKRVLSFSLFFMLVLTGLCQKTKTGNTLIEKGAVVTKAGGGYTFTEGSSVAKDGRVFFTDQPNDKIEIWDENGNITTFMQPCERSNGTFFNKKGDLVACADLHNRLVLFTMDKQLHIVAENFNGKHLNGPNDLWIAPNGDIYFTDPYYHRNYWETGHKEAQDLRGVYLMKQNGEIIRVIDDYKQPNGLVGTKDGKTLYVSDINDKKIWKYSILPNGTLSNKTLFAPEGSDGMTIDKHGNIYLTNKVVSVYNRKGENIERIEFPEQPSNLCFGGKKRNILFVTARTSVYTLRMKTKGIE
;
A
#
# COMPACT_ATOMS: atom_id res chain seq x y z
N MET A 1 5.94 -42.05 -61.79
CA MET A 1 5.54 -40.80 -61.12
C MET A 1 4.71 -41.14 -59.90
N LYS A 2 5.34 -41.09 -58.67
CA LYS A 2 4.65 -41.33 -57.42
C LYS A 2 4.44 -39.96 -56.74
N ARG A 3 3.18 -39.58 -56.52
CA ARG A 3 2.81 -38.35 -55.77
C ARG A 3 2.89 -38.68 -54.29
N VAL A 4 3.71 -37.88 -53.57
CA VAL A 4 3.78 -37.88 -52.09
C VAL A 4 2.81 -36.79 -51.60
N LEU A 5 1.76 -37.20 -50.88
CA LEU A 5 0.90 -36.30 -50.12
C LEU A 5 1.57 -36.00 -48.77
N SER A 6 1.88 -34.70 -48.55
CA SER A 6 2.33 -34.21 -47.26
C SER A 6 1.11 -33.83 -46.41
N PHE A 7 0.89 -34.49 -45.31
CA PHE A 7 -0.10 -34.12 -44.26
C PHE A 7 0.57 -33.20 -43.26
N SER A 8 0.22 -31.91 -43.29
CA SER A 8 0.60 -30.97 -42.24
C SER A 8 -0.32 -31.14 -41.05
N LEU A 9 0.20 -31.63 -39.93
CA LEU A 9 -0.50 -31.74 -38.66
C LEU A 9 -0.42 -30.39 -37.94
N PHE A 10 -1.53 -29.68 -37.84
CA PHE A 10 -1.65 -28.44 -37.11
C PHE A 10 -1.83 -28.79 -35.63
N PHE A 11 -0.78 -28.59 -34.82
CA PHE A 11 -0.84 -28.72 -33.36
C PHE A 11 -1.50 -27.47 -32.77
N MET A 12 -2.75 -27.60 -32.37
CA MET A 12 -3.48 -26.55 -31.63
C MET A 12 -3.05 -26.63 -30.17
N LEU A 13 -2.14 -25.76 -29.74
CA LEU A 13 -1.80 -25.59 -28.33
C LEU A 13 -2.99 -25.00 -27.58
N VAL A 14 -3.72 -25.85 -26.87
CA VAL A 14 -4.72 -25.40 -25.89
C VAL A 14 -3.94 -24.99 -24.63
N LEU A 15 -3.81 -23.68 -24.43
CA LEU A 15 -3.37 -23.12 -23.16
C LEU A 15 -4.46 -23.38 -22.11
N THR A 16 -4.34 -24.48 -21.37
CA THR A 16 -5.12 -24.70 -20.15
C THR A 16 -4.58 -23.78 -19.07
N GLY A 17 -5.28 -22.67 -18.83
CA GLY A 17 -5.03 -21.84 -17.67
C GLY A 17 -5.18 -22.68 -16.41
N LEU A 18 -4.09 -22.87 -15.68
CA LEU A 18 -4.08 -23.50 -14.36
C LEU A 18 -4.90 -22.65 -13.39
N CYS A 19 -6.19 -22.98 -13.26
CA CYS A 19 -7.04 -22.50 -12.19
C CYS A 19 -6.60 -23.18 -10.90
N GLN A 20 -5.70 -22.54 -10.12
CA GLN A 20 -5.36 -23.02 -8.79
C GLN A 20 -6.58 -22.86 -7.87
N LYS A 21 -7.21 -23.97 -7.52
CA LYS A 21 -8.25 -24.03 -6.48
C LYS A 21 -7.64 -23.69 -5.12
N THR A 22 -7.98 -22.54 -4.55
CA THR A 22 -7.75 -22.24 -3.14
C THR A 22 -8.49 -23.24 -2.26
N LYS A 23 -7.76 -23.90 -1.39
CA LYS A 23 -8.30 -24.82 -0.38
C LYS A 23 -9.05 -24.03 0.71
N THR A 24 -10.22 -24.53 1.05
CA THR A 24 -11.10 -24.20 2.19
C THR A 24 -11.96 -22.92 2.06
N GLY A 25 -13.24 -23.08 2.41
CA GLY A 25 -14.35 -22.14 2.32
C GLY A 25 -14.03 -20.66 2.56
N ASN A 26 -13.65 -19.98 1.53
CA ASN A 26 -13.21 -18.59 1.54
C ASN A 26 -14.38 -17.68 1.90
N THR A 27 -14.43 -17.21 3.13
CA THR A 27 -15.52 -16.35 3.64
C THR A 27 -15.39 -14.90 3.20
N LEU A 28 -14.19 -14.47 2.76
CA LEU A 28 -13.87 -13.07 2.44
C LEU A 28 -13.98 -12.75 0.95
N ILE A 29 -13.69 -13.70 0.06
CA ILE A 29 -13.75 -13.52 -1.40
C ILE A 29 -15.19 -13.75 -1.90
N GLU A 30 -15.66 -12.92 -2.84
CA GLU A 30 -16.96 -13.12 -3.48
C GLU A 30 -16.98 -14.44 -4.26
N LYS A 31 -18.10 -15.15 -4.23
CA LYS A 31 -18.22 -16.47 -4.89
C LYS A 31 -17.95 -16.33 -6.38
N GLY A 32 -16.98 -17.09 -6.88
CA GLY A 32 -16.58 -17.07 -8.30
C GLY A 32 -15.66 -15.93 -8.70
N ALA A 33 -15.32 -15.03 -7.77
CA ALA A 33 -14.33 -13.97 -8.07
C ALA A 33 -12.93 -14.59 -8.24
N VAL A 34 -12.19 -14.05 -9.19
CA VAL A 34 -10.81 -14.41 -9.51
C VAL A 34 -9.91 -13.18 -9.47
N VAL A 35 -8.64 -13.38 -9.15
CA VAL A 35 -7.62 -12.34 -9.27
C VAL A 35 -7.51 -11.95 -10.74
N THR A 36 -7.72 -10.67 -11.04
CA THR A 36 -7.71 -10.14 -12.40
C THR A 36 -6.62 -9.08 -12.51
N LYS A 37 -5.77 -9.19 -13.53
CA LYS A 37 -4.79 -8.14 -13.85
C LYS A 37 -5.52 -6.92 -14.38
N ALA A 38 -5.38 -5.79 -13.68
CA ALA A 38 -6.02 -4.52 -14.04
C ALA A 38 -5.09 -3.62 -14.88
N GLY A 39 -3.77 -3.78 -14.73
CA GLY A 39 -2.77 -3.03 -15.50
C GLY A 39 -1.37 -3.62 -15.34
N GLY A 40 -0.43 -3.17 -16.16
CA GLY A 40 0.95 -3.63 -16.12
C GLY A 40 1.89 -2.83 -17.01
N GLY A 41 3.18 -3.18 -16.99
CA GLY A 41 4.22 -2.44 -17.72
C GLY A 41 4.82 -1.31 -16.87
N TYR A 42 4.62 -1.35 -15.56
CA TYR A 42 5.22 -0.44 -14.58
C TYR A 42 6.63 -0.89 -14.21
N THR A 43 7.38 -0.02 -13.54
CA THR A 43 8.68 -0.39 -12.97
C THR A 43 8.55 -0.95 -11.56
N PHE A 44 7.80 -0.27 -10.69
CA PHE A 44 7.47 -0.75 -9.35
C PHE A 44 6.26 0.00 -8.80
N THR A 45 5.14 -0.71 -8.73
CA THR A 45 3.87 -0.13 -8.26
C THR A 45 3.76 -0.19 -6.74
N GLU A 46 3.25 0.89 -6.15
CA GLU A 46 3.13 1.11 -4.70
C GLU A 46 1.93 2.00 -4.37
N GLY A 47 1.81 2.37 -3.08
CA GLY A 47 1.08 3.49 -2.54
C GLY A 47 -0.37 3.60 -2.95
N SER A 48 -1.12 2.50 -2.96
CA SER A 48 -2.51 2.51 -3.36
C SER A 48 -3.42 3.14 -2.30
N SER A 49 -4.24 4.09 -2.70
CA SER A 49 -5.26 4.72 -1.86
C SER A 49 -6.53 5.03 -2.64
N VAL A 50 -7.67 5.10 -1.95
CA VAL A 50 -8.97 5.20 -2.60
C VAL A 50 -9.60 6.57 -2.39
N ALA A 51 -9.98 7.24 -3.48
CA ALA A 51 -10.72 8.50 -3.47
C ALA A 51 -12.20 8.28 -3.09
N LYS A 52 -12.90 9.35 -2.67
CA LYS A 52 -14.31 9.28 -2.24
C LYS A 52 -15.25 8.66 -3.28
N ASP A 53 -14.97 8.82 -4.56
CA ASP A 53 -15.76 8.29 -5.68
C ASP A 53 -15.46 6.82 -6.02
N GLY A 54 -14.47 6.21 -5.37
CA GLY A 54 -14.11 4.81 -5.53
C GLY A 54 -12.93 4.56 -6.48
N ARG A 55 -12.42 5.59 -7.16
CA ARG A 55 -11.19 5.47 -7.94
C ARG A 55 -10.02 5.19 -7.02
N VAL A 56 -9.09 4.38 -7.49
CA VAL A 56 -7.85 4.09 -6.75
C VAL A 56 -6.70 4.84 -7.41
N PHE A 57 -5.95 5.56 -6.60
CA PHE A 57 -4.69 6.18 -6.98
C PHE A 57 -3.57 5.26 -6.51
N PHE A 58 -2.56 5.07 -7.34
CA PHE A 58 -1.39 4.26 -7.01
C PHE A 58 -0.14 4.85 -7.66
N THR A 59 1.01 4.56 -7.10
CA THR A 59 2.29 5.09 -7.55
C THR A 59 3.04 4.08 -8.43
N ASP A 60 3.74 4.56 -9.45
CA ASP A 60 4.87 3.88 -10.09
C ASP A 60 6.12 4.70 -9.76
N GLN A 61 6.64 4.46 -8.56
CA GLN A 61 7.66 5.29 -7.93
C GLN A 61 8.91 5.51 -8.80
N PRO A 62 9.53 4.46 -9.42
CA PRO A 62 10.72 4.67 -10.23
C PRO A 62 10.47 5.43 -11.53
N ASN A 63 9.23 5.47 -12.02
CA ASN A 63 8.81 6.24 -13.19
C ASN A 63 8.27 7.63 -12.83
N ASP A 64 8.28 7.97 -11.54
CA ASP A 64 7.86 9.27 -11.02
C ASP A 64 6.40 9.62 -11.38
N LYS A 65 5.50 8.63 -11.21
CA LYS A 65 4.10 8.73 -11.62
C LYS A 65 3.12 8.34 -10.52
N ILE A 66 1.98 9.05 -10.52
CA ILE A 66 0.75 8.60 -9.85
C ILE A 66 -0.29 8.32 -10.93
N GLU A 67 -0.83 7.12 -10.90
CA GLU A 67 -1.87 6.64 -11.82
C GLU A 67 -3.22 6.51 -11.09
N ILE A 68 -4.32 6.56 -11.86
CA ILE A 68 -5.69 6.39 -11.37
C ILE A 68 -6.30 5.19 -12.08
N TRP A 69 -6.80 4.23 -11.30
CA TRP A 69 -7.67 3.15 -11.78
C TRP A 69 -9.14 3.42 -11.45
N ASP A 70 -10.07 3.10 -12.36
CA ASP A 70 -11.51 3.11 -12.12
C ASP A 70 -12.16 1.72 -12.26
N GLU A 71 -13.40 1.54 -11.79
CA GLU A 71 -14.14 0.27 -11.88
C GLU A 71 -14.45 -0.21 -13.31
N ASN A 72 -14.33 0.67 -14.32
CA ASN A 72 -14.51 0.30 -15.72
C ASN A 72 -13.21 -0.31 -16.30
N GLY A 73 -12.12 -0.33 -15.51
CA GLY A 73 -10.82 -0.83 -15.92
C GLY A 73 -9.93 0.20 -16.62
N ASN A 74 -10.33 1.47 -16.65
CA ASN A 74 -9.49 2.52 -17.21
C ASN A 74 -8.37 2.88 -16.24
N ILE A 75 -7.16 3.10 -16.79
CA ILE A 75 -6.02 3.65 -16.05
C ILE A 75 -5.56 4.92 -16.76
N THR A 76 -5.40 5.99 -15.99
CA THR A 76 -4.97 7.30 -16.47
C THR A 76 -3.95 7.92 -15.54
N THR A 77 -3.01 8.71 -16.06
CA THR A 77 -2.02 9.41 -15.24
C THR A 77 -2.64 10.61 -14.54
N PHE A 78 -2.55 10.63 -13.20
CA PHE A 78 -2.92 11.78 -12.40
C PHE A 78 -1.80 12.83 -12.38
N MET A 79 -0.56 12.42 -12.02
CA MET A 79 0.56 13.33 -11.82
C MET A 79 1.85 12.71 -12.36
N GLN A 80 2.63 13.54 -13.05
CA GLN A 80 3.99 13.25 -13.49
C GLN A 80 4.70 14.58 -13.83
N PRO A 81 5.84 14.93 -13.19
CA PRO A 81 6.47 14.23 -12.07
C PRO A 81 5.64 14.32 -10.77
N CYS A 82 5.83 13.37 -9.85
CA CYS A 82 5.17 13.32 -8.54
C CYS A 82 6.14 13.22 -7.37
N GLU A 83 7.37 13.68 -7.53
CA GLU A 83 8.45 13.64 -6.54
C GLU A 83 8.81 12.22 -6.07
N ARG A 84 8.71 11.23 -6.96
CA ARG A 84 8.97 9.83 -6.63
C ARG A 84 8.11 9.34 -5.43
N SER A 85 6.85 9.75 -5.42
CA SER A 85 5.90 9.36 -4.38
C SER A 85 5.81 7.85 -4.24
N ASN A 86 5.73 7.38 -2.97
CA ASN A 86 5.56 5.99 -2.57
C ASN A 86 4.17 5.82 -1.93
N GLY A 87 4.05 5.64 -0.61
CA GLY A 87 2.78 5.54 0.10
C GLY A 87 1.91 6.78 -0.08
N THR A 88 0.60 6.60 -0.23
CA THR A 88 -0.35 7.72 -0.39
C THR A 88 -1.59 7.51 0.48
N PHE A 89 -2.25 8.61 0.85
CA PHE A 89 -3.53 8.56 1.55
C PHE A 89 -4.36 9.83 1.29
N PHE A 90 -5.67 9.68 1.12
CA PHE A 90 -6.56 10.82 0.93
C PHE A 90 -6.92 11.49 2.25
N ASN A 91 -6.80 12.83 2.31
CA ASN A 91 -7.30 13.60 3.43
C ASN A 91 -8.83 13.80 3.34
N LYS A 92 -9.42 14.37 4.39
CA LYS A 92 -10.87 14.64 4.42
C LYS A 92 -11.37 15.59 3.33
N LYS A 93 -10.50 16.49 2.83
CA LYS A 93 -10.85 17.42 1.75
C LYS A 93 -10.89 16.73 0.40
N GLY A 94 -10.25 15.58 0.27
CA GLY A 94 -10.10 14.82 -0.98
C GLY A 94 -8.79 15.11 -1.70
N ASP A 95 -7.83 15.75 -1.03
CA ASP A 95 -6.47 15.90 -1.54
C ASP A 95 -5.63 14.68 -1.20
N LEU A 96 -4.64 14.37 -2.03
CA LEU A 96 -3.77 13.23 -1.87
C LEU A 96 -2.49 13.61 -1.12
N VAL A 97 -2.28 13.05 0.07
CA VAL A 97 -1.00 13.17 0.78
C VAL A 97 -0.12 12.00 0.37
N ALA A 98 1.16 12.26 0.14
CA ALA A 98 2.13 11.27 -0.33
C ALA A 98 3.46 11.36 0.42
N CYS A 99 4.08 10.19 0.62
CA CYS A 99 5.48 10.05 1.00
C CYS A 99 6.35 10.24 -0.24
N ALA A 100 6.98 11.41 -0.39
CA ALA A 100 7.75 11.81 -1.57
C ALA A 100 9.24 11.57 -1.35
N ASP A 101 9.77 10.56 -2.02
CA ASP A 101 11.10 10.00 -1.78
C ASP A 101 12.23 10.77 -2.50
N LEU A 102 11.88 11.62 -3.49
CA LEU A 102 12.88 12.42 -4.21
C LEU A 102 13.60 13.41 -3.28
N HIS A 103 12.86 14.03 -2.37
CA HIS A 103 13.37 15.00 -1.41
C HIS A 103 13.10 14.61 0.05
N ASN A 104 12.77 13.33 0.31
CA ASN A 104 12.57 12.77 1.65
C ASN A 104 11.55 13.58 2.48
N ARG A 105 10.35 13.79 1.95
CA ARG A 105 9.34 14.65 2.57
C ARG A 105 7.92 14.13 2.39
N LEU A 106 6.98 14.64 3.17
CA LEU A 106 5.56 14.51 2.90
C LEU A 106 5.10 15.66 2.03
N VAL A 107 4.32 15.35 0.99
CA VAL A 107 3.70 16.34 0.11
C VAL A 107 2.18 16.12 0.04
N LEU A 108 1.46 17.15 -0.36
CA LEU A 108 0.03 17.10 -0.67
C LEU A 108 -0.15 17.53 -2.11
N PHE A 109 -0.85 16.72 -2.88
CA PHE A 109 -1.34 17.05 -4.22
C PHE A 109 -2.83 17.36 -4.13
N THR A 110 -3.21 18.57 -4.56
CA THR A 110 -4.61 18.92 -4.75
C THR A 110 -5.16 18.27 -6.01
N MET A 111 -6.48 18.16 -6.15
CA MET A 111 -7.06 17.54 -7.35
C MET A 111 -6.87 18.39 -8.62
N ASP A 112 -6.55 19.67 -8.50
CA ASP A 112 -6.09 20.54 -9.59
C ASP A 112 -4.56 20.51 -9.78
N LYS A 113 -3.88 19.50 -9.18
CA LYS A 113 -2.46 19.17 -9.38
C LYS A 113 -1.46 20.17 -8.82
N GLN A 114 -1.84 20.97 -7.82
CA GLN A 114 -0.89 21.80 -7.08
C GLN A 114 -0.17 20.95 -6.03
N LEU A 115 1.13 21.17 -5.87
CA LEU A 115 1.96 20.51 -4.87
C LEU A 115 2.18 21.46 -3.69
N HIS A 116 1.98 20.95 -2.47
CA HIS A 116 2.28 21.62 -1.22
C HIS A 116 3.17 20.74 -0.35
N ILE A 117 4.23 21.31 0.23
CA ILE A 117 5.07 20.60 1.21
C ILE A 117 4.30 20.50 2.51
N VAL A 118 4.20 19.30 3.07
CA VAL A 118 3.50 19.00 4.32
C VAL A 118 4.49 18.88 5.48
N ALA A 119 5.57 18.11 5.30
CA ALA A 119 6.65 17.94 6.28
C ALA A 119 7.93 17.50 5.57
N GLU A 120 9.07 18.07 5.93
CA GLU A 120 10.37 17.69 5.35
C GLU A 120 11.48 17.52 6.41
N ASN A 121 11.24 17.97 7.64
CA ASN A 121 12.26 17.97 8.69
C ASN A 121 11.69 17.49 10.03
N PHE A 122 12.54 16.83 10.81
CA PHE A 122 12.32 16.55 12.21
C PHE A 122 13.55 16.97 13.02
N ASN A 123 13.38 17.79 14.06
CA ASN A 123 14.47 18.33 14.87
C ASN A 123 15.59 19.00 14.05
N GLY A 124 15.24 19.74 13.00
CA GLY A 124 16.18 20.47 12.16
C GLY A 124 16.98 19.61 11.16
N LYS A 125 16.66 18.32 11.04
CA LYS A 125 17.27 17.40 10.06
C LYS A 125 16.22 16.90 9.08
N HIS A 126 16.60 16.64 7.84
CA HIS A 126 15.71 15.98 6.86
C HIS A 126 15.23 14.63 7.36
N LEU A 127 14.07 14.19 6.87
CA LEU A 127 13.61 12.82 7.04
C LEU A 127 14.52 11.85 6.28
N ASN A 128 14.52 10.56 6.65
CA ASN A 128 15.35 9.54 6.00
C ASN A 128 14.85 9.15 4.60
N GLY A 129 13.55 9.13 4.43
CA GLY A 129 12.81 8.75 3.23
C GLY A 129 11.45 8.16 3.63
N PRO A 130 10.44 9.03 3.87
CA PRO A 130 9.10 8.57 4.25
C PRO A 130 8.57 7.54 3.25
N ASN A 131 7.96 6.46 3.77
CA ASN A 131 7.54 5.33 2.95
C ASN A 131 6.03 5.18 2.88
N ASP A 132 5.33 5.07 4.01
CA ASP A 132 3.88 4.90 4.05
C ASP A 132 3.24 5.80 5.10
N LEU A 133 1.94 6.08 4.96
CA LEU A 133 1.22 6.99 5.86
C LEU A 133 -0.25 6.58 6.05
N TRP A 134 -0.79 6.96 7.21
CA TRP A 134 -2.21 6.87 7.53
C TRP A 134 -2.69 8.18 8.16
N ILE A 135 -3.84 8.69 7.70
CA ILE A 135 -4.45 9.90 8.26
C ILE A 135 -5.56 9.50 9.22
N ALA A 136 -5.38 9.84 10.48
CA ALA A 136 -6.34 9.55 11.53
C ALA A 136 -7.66 10.34 11.34
N PRO A 137 -8.78 9.89 11.95
CA PRO A 137 -10.04 10.59 11.84
C PRO A 137 -10.04 12.05 12.35
N ASN A 138 -9.12 12.41 13.22
CA ASN A 138 -8.93 13.81 13.66
C ASN A 138 -8.11 14.64 12.68
N GLY A 139 -7.46 14.04 11.67
CA GLY A 139 -6.64 14.69 10.66
C GLY A 139 -5.13 14.66 10.95
N ASP A 140 -4.72 14.08 12.07
CA ASP A 140 -3.31 13.82 12.35
C ASP A 140 -2.76 12.75 11.41
N ILE A 141 -1.49 12.85 11.04
CA ILE A 141 -0.83 11.95 10.08
C ILE A 141 0.21 11.10 10.82
N TYR A 142 0.06 9.79 10.75
CA TYR A 142 1.12 8.87 11.13
C TYR A 142 1.86 8.45 9.86
N PHE A 143 3.20 8.45 9.91
CA PHE A 143 4.00 8.03 8.76
C PHE A 143 5.27 7.30 9.20
N THR A 144 5.71 6.38 8.37
CA THR A 144 6.96 5.64 8.55
C THR A 144 8.09 6.34 7.82
N ASP A 145 9.26 6.40 8.45
CA ASP A 145 10.47 7.02 7.90
C ASP A 145 11.64 6.03 7.97
N PRO A 146 11.60 4.97 7.15
CA PRO A 146 12.73 4.05 6.99
C PRO A 146 13.84 4.70 6.17
N TYR A 147 14.86 3.93 5.86
CA TYR A 147 15.86 4.28 4.87
C TYR A 147 15.96 3.17 3.82
N TYR A 148 15.64 3.50 2.57
CA TYR A 148 15.87 2.65 1.41
C TYR A 148 16.76 3.41 0.43
N HIS A 149 18.00 2.97 0.26
CA HIS A 149 18.90 3.60 -0.71
C HIS A 149 18.27 3.62 -2.11
N ARG A 150 18.32 4.79 -2.76
CA ARG A 150 17.78 5.01 -4.11
C ARG A 150 18.87 5.38 -5.10
N ASN A 151 18.77 4.81 -6.31
CA ASN A 151 19.75 5.05 -7.37
C ASN A 151 19.71 6.49 -7.93
N TYR A 152 18.60 7.20 -7.71
CA TYR A 152 18.41 8.59 -8.16
C TYR A 152 18.83 9.64 -7.12
N TRP A 153 19.25 9.22 -5.91
CA TRP A 153 19.84 10.12 -4.94
C TRP A 153 21.31 10.37 -5.25
N GLU A 154 21.82 11.50 -4.80
CA GLU A 154 23.24 11.87 -4.98
C GLU A 154 24.16 10.82 -4.35
N THR A 155 25.35 10.66 -4.96
CA THR A 155 26.39 9.77 -4.42
C THR A 155 26.76 10.18 -3.01
N GLY A 156 26.70 9.25 -2.06
CA GLY A 156 27.00 9.51 -0.66
C GLY A 156 25.79 9.93 0.18
N HIS A 157 24.59 9.93 -0.37
CA HIS A 157 23.35 10.11 0.41
C HIS A 157 23.30 9.12 1.58
N LYS A 158 22.96 9.61 2.77
CA LYS A 158 22.94 8.85 4.02
C LYS A 158 21.65 9.15 4.79
N GLU A 159 21.33 8.28 5.74
CA GLU A 159 20.29 8.55 6.73
C GLU A 159 20.55 9.90 7.41
N ALA A 160 19.56 10.78 7.40
CA ALA A 160 19.65 12.10 8.01
C ALA A 160 19.25 12.05 9.50
N GLN A 161 18.30 11.19 9.83
CA GLN A 161 17.86 10.95 11.21
C GLN A 161 18.77 9.90 11.88
N ASP A 162 18.84 9.94 13.20
CA ASP A 162 19.60 9.01 14.04
C ASP A 162 18.97 7.61 14.11
N LEU A 163 17.67 7.52 13.85
CA LEU A 163 16.89 6.29 13.90
C LEU A 163 15.88 6.24 12.76
N ARG A 164 15.49 5.03 12.38
CA ARG A 164 14.38 4.76 11.49
C ARG A 164 13.10 4.70 12.32
N GLY A 165 12.29 5.72 12.24
CA GLY A 165 11.17 5.92 13.15
C GLY A 165 9.80 5.87 12.50
N VAL A 166 8.78 5.88 13.37
CA VAL A 166 7.41 6.23 13.00
C VAL A 166 7.10 7.57 13.66
N TYR A 167 6.50 8.46 12.90
CA TYR A 167 6.22 9.82 13.33
C TYR A 167 4.72 10.09 13.32
N LEU A 168 4.31 10.95 14.22
CA LEU A 168 3.01 11.61 14.27
C LEU A 168 3.20 13.07 13.88
N MET A 169 2.54 13.51 12.83
CA MET A 169 2.38 14.93 12.53
C MET A 169 0.98 15.36 12.90
N LYS A 170 0.87 16.31 13.83
CA LYS A 170 -0.40 16.91 14.25
C LYS A 170 -0.87 17.98 13.27
N GLN A 171 -2.16 18.30 13.29
CA GLN A 171 -2.74 19.35 12.43
C GLN A 171 -2.11 20.74 12.61
N ASN A 172 -1.51 21.01 13.78
CA ASN A 172 -0.78 22.27 14.04
C ASN A 172 0.65 22.29 13.47
N GLY A 173 1.08 21.20 12.78
CA GLY A 173 2.40 21.06 12.21
C GLY A 173 3.46 20.51 13.18
N GLU A 174 3.12 20.22 14.43
CA GLU A 174 4.03 19.56 15.37
C GLU A 174 4.31 18.13 14.93
N ILE A 175 5.58 17.74 14.86
CA ILE A 175 6.01 16.37 14.54
C ILE A 175 6.62 15.74 15.79
N ILE A 176 6.19 14.52 16.11
CA ILE A 176 6.64 13.73 17.25
C ILE A 176 7.07 12.37 16.73
N ARG A 177 8.26 11.88 17.10
CA ARG A 177 8.64 10.48 16.88
C ARG A 177 7.90 9.63 17.92
N VAL A 178 7.03 8.74 17.46
CA VAL A 178 6.19 7.90 18.34
C VAL A 178 6.66 6.45 18.45
N ILE A 179 7.54 6.01 17.53
CA ILE A 179 8.24 4.71 17.58
C ILE A 179 9.69 4.93 17.13
N ASP A 180 10.65 4.39 17.89
CA ASP A 180 12.09 4.58 17.68
C ASP A 180 12.91 3.27 17.81
N ASP A 181 12.24 2.14 17.98
CA ASP A 181 12.86 0.83 18.22
C ASP A 181 12.65 -0.18 17.09
N TYR A 182 12.34 0.30 15.86
CA TYR A 182 12.16 -0.56 14.68
C TYR A 182 13.44 -0.68 13.85
N LYS A 183 13.61 -1.84 13.22
CA LYS A 183 14.71 -2.07 12.27
C LYS A 183 14.44 -1.42 10.92
N GLN A 184 13.20 -1.54 10.44
CA GLN A 184 12.76 -1.01 9.14
C GLN A 184 11.23 -0.82 9.16
N PRO A 185 10.72 0.29 9.68
CA PRO A 185 9.29 0.58 9.62
C PRO A 185 8.84 0.68 8.17
N ASN A 186 7.64 0.16 7.85
CA ASN A 186 7.08 0.18 6.51
C ASN A 186 5.57 0.40 6.60
N GLY A 187 4.70 -0.48 6.08
CA GLY A 187 3.27 -0.29 6.06
C GLY A 187 2.65 0.01 7.42
N LEU A 188 1.64 0.84 7.45
CA LEU A 188 0.85 1.12 8.64
C LEU A 188 -0.62 1.33 8.30
N VAL A 189 -1.51 1.01 9.23
CA VAL A 189 -2.95 1.25 9.08
C VAL A 189 -3.61 1.46 10.44
N GLY A 190 -4.52 2.42 10.54
CA GLY A 190 -5.29 2.66 11.74
C GLY A 190 -6.75 2.22 11.62
N THR A 191 -7.40 2.04 12.77
CA THR A 191 -8.83 1.73 12.82
C THR A 191 -9.69 2.97 12.54
N LYS A 192 -10.90 2.77 12.03
CA LYS A 192 -11.84 3.84 11.69
C LYS A 192 -12.19 4.76 12.86
N ASP A 193 -12.15 4.25 14.09
CA ASP A 193 -12.39 5.03 15.30
C ASP A 193 -11.16 5.81 15.80
N GLY A 194 -10.02 5.65 15.13
CA GLY A 194 -8.77 6.34 15.48
C GLY A 194 -8.13 5.86 16.79
N LYS A 195 -8.49 4.69 17.30
CA LYS A 195 -8.02 4.20 18.62
C LYS A 195 -6.89 3.18 18.55
N THR A 196 -6.64 2.60 17.38
CA THR A 196 -5.65 1.55 17.20
C THR A 196 -4.82 1.82 15.95
N LEU A 197 -3.51 1.66 16.06
CA LEU A 197 -2.57 1.69 14.95
C LEU A 197 -1.87 0.33 14.84
N TYR A 198 -1.76 -0.19 13.63
CA TYR A 198 -0.94 -1.34 13.28
C TYR A 198 0.24 -0.85 12.46
N VAL A 199 1.44 -1.31 12.78
CA VAL A 199 2.68 -0.88 12.08
C VAL A 199 3.57 -2.08 11.84
N SER A 200 4.10 -2.16 10.63
CA SER A 200 5.07 -3.19 10.22
C SER A 200 6.49 -2.77 10.56
N ASP A 201 7.24 -3.65 11.23
CA ASP A 201 8.68 -3.72 11.14
C ASP A 201 9.03 -4.85 10.17
N ILE A 202 9.23 -4.50 8.90
CA ILE A 202 9.37 -5.50 7.83
C ILE A 202 10.64 -6.33 7.98
N ASN A 203 11.74 -5.75 8.47
CA ASN A 203 13.00 -6.46 8.68
C ASN A 203 12.99 -7.31 9.94
N ASP A 204 12.19 -6.96 10.96
CA ASP A 204 12.00 -7.80 12.15
C ASP A 204 10.88 -8.84 11.95
N LYS A 205 10.19 -8.79 10.79
CA LYS A 205 9.07 -9.68 10.42
C LYS A 205 7.98 -9.69 11.49
N LYS A 206 7.54 -8.50 11.90
CA LYS A 206 6.52 -8.32 12.93
C LYS A 206 5.56 -7.21 12.56
N ILE A 207 4.28 -7.44 12.80
CA ILE A 207 3.29 -6.38 12.89
C ILE A 207 3.02 -6.12 14.36
N TRP A 208 3.20 -4.88 14.76
CA TRP A 208 2.89 -4.41 16.09
C TRP A 208 1.57 -3.66 16.11
N LYS A 209 0.81 -3.85 17.18
CA LYS A 209 -0.45 -3.16 17.45
C LYS A 209 -0.26 -2.22 18.62
N TYR A 210 -0.78 -1.00 18.49
CA TYR A 210 -0.72 0.04 19.51
C TYR A 210 -2.11 0.60 19.80
N SER A 211 -2.32 1.09 21.03
CA SER A 211 -3.40 1.99 21.37
C SER A 211 -2.97 3.43 21.09
N ILE A 212 -3.82 4.20 20.41
CA ILE A 212 -3.62 5.64 20.19
C ILE A 212 -4.25 6.38 21.37
N LEU A 213 -3.46 7.19 22.07
CA LEU A 213 -3.89 8.01 23.19
C LEU A 213 -4.58 9.31 22.68
N PRO A 214 -5.33 10.03 23.53
CA PRO A 214 -6.01 11.28 23.13
C PRO A 214 -5.08 12.37 22.58
N ASN A 215 -3.80 12.38 22.99
CA ASN A 215 -2.78 13.30 22.48
C ASN A 215 -2.10 12.81 21.19
N GLY A 216 -2.50 11.64 20.66
CA GLY A 216 -1.94 11.01 19.48
C GLY A 216 -0.71 10.13 19.73
N THR A 217 -0.12 10.13 20.93
CA THR A 217 1.00 9.23 21.22
C THR A 217 0.52 7.78 21.36
N LEU A 218 1.46 6.84 21.29
CA LEU A 218 1.17 5.40 21.26
C LEU A 218 1.44 4.74 22.62
N SER A 219 0.64 3.71 22.94
CA SER A 219 0.79 2.89 24.13
C SER A 219 0.40 1.43 23.84
N ASN A 220 0.57 0.55 24.84
CA ASN A 220 0.13 -0.84 24.78
C ASN A 220 0.68 -1.61 23.57
N LYS A 221 2.00 -1.48 23.27
CA LYS A 221 2.66 -2.24 22.20
C LYS A 221 2.46 -3.75 22.42
N THR A 222 1.81 -4.41 21.44
CA THR A 222 1.60 -5.86 21.46
C THR A 222 1.90 -6.44 20.07
N LEU A 223 2.48 -7.66 20.06
CA LEU A 223 2.68 -8.38 18.81
C LEU A 223 1.31 -8.78 18.24
N PHE A 224 1.03 -8.38 16.99
CA PHE A 224 -0.21 -8.70 16.31
C PHE A 224 -0.04 -9.86 15.32
N ALA A 225 1.02 -9.85 14.50
CA ALA A 225 1.31 -10.92 13.56
C ALA A 225 2.84 -11.16 13.46
N PRO A 226 3.28 -12.44 13.33
CA PRO A 226 4.68 -12.81 13.21
C PRO A 226 5.16 -12.78 11.74
N GLU A 227 4.81 -11.74 11.01
CA GLU A 227 5.30 -11.47 9.65
C GLU A 227 5.39 -9.97 9.41
N GLY A 228 6.24 -9.52 8.48
CA GLY A 228 6.30 -8.14 8.04
C GLY A 228 5.33 -7.87 6.88
N SER A 229 5.05 -6.61 6.63
CA SER A 229 4.24 -6.16 5.51
C SER A 229 4.86 -4.96 4.83
N ASP A 230 4.76 -4.88 3.52
CA ASP A 230 5.05 -3.68 2.75
C ASP A 230 3.92 -2.68 2.96
N GLY A 231 2.76 -2.84 2.30
CA GLY A 231 1.56 -2.06 2.56
C GLY A 231 0.53 -2.80 3.41
N MET A 232 -0.45 -2.09 3.97
CA MET A 232 -1.53 -2.65 4.77
C MET A 232 -2.87 -1.95 4.52
N THR A 233 -3.98 -2.71 4.62
CA THR A 233 -5.33 -2.14 4.69
C THR A 233 -6.21 -2.90 5.68
N ILE A 234 -7.39 -2.37 5.97
CA ILE A 234 -8.33 -2.91 6.97
C ILE A 234 -9.75 -2.95 6.41
N ASP A 235 -10.48 -4.03 6.69
CA ASP A 235 -11.89 -4.13 6.32
C ASP A 235 -12.85 -3.70 7.44
N LYS A 236 -14.15 -3.61 7.12
CA LYS A 236 -15.22 -3.22 8.06
C LYS A 236 -15.35 -4.14 9.27
N HIS A 237 -14.83 -5.36 9.22
CA HIS A 237 -14.82 -6.31 10.33
C HIS A 237 -13.56 -6.17 11.19
N GLY A 238 -12.61 -5.29 10.76
CA GLY A 238 -11.32 -5.09 11.43
C GLY A 238 -10.33 -6.18 11.11
N ASN A 239 -10.50 -6.90 10.02
CA ASN A 239 -9.47 -7.78 9.51
C ASN A 239 -8.38 -6.94 8.84
N ILE A 240 -7.12 -7.24 9.13
CA ILE A 240 -5.94 -6.57 8.59
C ILE A 240 -5.39 -7.39 7.44
N TYR A 241 -5.18 -6.73 6.31
CA TYR A 241 -4.62 -7.32 5.10
C TYR A 241 -3.16 -6.87 4.99
N LEU A 242 -2.25 -7.80 4.86
CA LEU A 242 -0.80 -7.60 4.84
C LEU A 242 -0.25 -8.01 3.47
N THR A 243 0.60 -7.17 2.86
CA THR A 243 1.33 -7.54 1.65
C THR A 243 2.73 -8.03 1.97
N ASN A 244 3.07 -9.18 1.40
CA ASN A 244 4.40 -9.75 1.45
C ASN A 244 4.56 -10.66 0.20
N LYS A 245 4.88 -11.96 0.37
CA LYS A 245 4.87 -12.94 -0.73
C LYS A 245 3.47 -13.16 -1.31
N VAL A 246 2.47 -13.03 -0.45
CA VAL A 246 1.03 -13.11 -0.75
C VAL A 246 0.31 -12.02 0.02
N VAL A 247 -0.99 -11.86 -0.17
CA VAL A 247 -1.81 -11.08 0.77
C VAL A 247 -2.27 -12.01 1.89
N SER A 248 -1.76 -11.79 3.11
CA SER A 248 -2.18 -12.49 4.33
C SER A 248 -3.26 -11.69 5.05
N VAL A 249 -4.34 -12.34 5.49
CA VAL A 249 -5.43 -11.67 6.21
C VAL A 249 -5.48 -12.18 7.63
N TYR A 250 -5.43 -11.25 8.58
CA TYR A 250 -5.52 -11.51 10.01
C TYR A 250 -6.78 -10.92 10.61
N ASN A 251 -7.48 -11.69 11.44
CA ASN A 251 -8.62 -11.17 12.18
C ASN A 251 -8.16 -10.27 13.35
N ARG A 252 -9.12 -9.63 14.05
CA ARG A 252 -8.85 -8.73 15.19
C ARG A 252 -8.02 -9.35 16.32
N LYS A 253 -7.99 -10.70 16.40
CA LYS A 253 -7.23 -11.44 17.43
C LYS A 253 -5.79 -11.74 17.00
N GLY A 254 -5.40 -11.41 15.76
CA GLY A 254 -4.10 -11.77 15.20
C GLY A 254 -4.03 -13.22 14.70
N GLU A 255 -5.16 -13.85 14.41
CA GLU A 255 -5.22 -15.17 13.79
C GLU A 255 -5.23 -15.02 12.27
N ASN A 256 -4.35 -15.71 11.54
CA ASN A 256 -4.35 -15.75 10.09
C ASN A 256 -5.59 -16.53 9.61
N ILE A 257 -6.47 -15.88 8.86
CA ILE A 257 -7.75 -16.44 8.41
C ILE A 257 -7.81 -16.67 6.90
N GLU A 258 -6.88 -16.07 6.13
CA GLU A 258 -6.85 -16.19 4.68
C GLU A 258 -5.46 -15.89 4.14
N ARG A 259 -5.10 -16.50 3.02
CA ARG A 259 -3.90 -16.20 2.22
C ARG A 259 -4.30 -16.16 0.75
N ILE A 260 -4.11 -15.01 0.11
CA ILE A 260 -4.52 -14.77 -1.28
C ILE A 260 -3.27 -14.63 -2.12
N GLU A 261 -3.11 -15.53 -3.07
CA GLU A 261 -1.98 -15.52 -4.01
C GLU A 261 -2.25 -14.58 -5.19
N PHE A 262 -1.21 -13.87 -5.62
CA PHE A 262 -1.20 -13.01 -6.79
C PHE A 262 -0.08 -13.46 -7.74
N PRO A 263 -0.20 -13.22 -9.05
CA PRO A 263 0.85 -13.62 -10.02
C PRO A 263 2.21 -12.96 -9.80
N GLU A 264 2.21 -11.77 -9.18
CA GLU A 264 3.42 -11.04 -8.78
C GLU A 264 3.35 -10.75 -7.28
N GLN A 265 4.51 -10.55 -6.65
CA GLN A 265 4.58 -10.25 -5.21
C GLN A 265 3.87 -8.93 -4.89
N PRO A 266 2.84 -8.93 -4.02
CA PRO A 266 2.16 -7.72 -3.58
C PRO A 266 3.09 -6.75 -2.86
N SER A 267 2.92 -5.45 -3.12
CA SER A 267 3.62 -4.34 -2.45
C SER A 267 2.67 -3.51 -1.60
N ASN A 268 1.53 -3.08 -2.16
CA ASN A 268 0.55 -2.29 -1.41
C ASN A 268 -0.89 -2.69 -1.80
N LEU A 269 -1.90 -2.24 -1.04
CA LEU A 269 -3.29 -2.59 -1.31
C LEU A 269 -4.27 -1.62 -0.63
N CYS A 270 -5.44 -1.44 -1.26
CA CYS A 270 -6.58 -0.75 -0.66
C CYS A 270 -7.91 -1.36 -1.15
N PHE A 271 -9.02 -0.94 -0.56
CA PHE A 271 -10.35 -1.32 -1.02
C PHE A 271 -10.94 -0.26 -1.94
N GLY A 272 -10.89 -0.48 -3.26
CA GLY A 272 -11.44 0.39 -4.28
C GLY A 272 -12.88 0.10 -4.68
N GLY A 273 -13.32 0.83 -5.70
CA GLY A 273 -14.67 0.78 -6.25
C GLY A 273 -15.68 1.57 -5.43
N LYS A 274 -16.80 1.96 -6.04
CA LYS A 274 -17.88 2.73 -5.38
C LYS A 274 -18.44 2.04 -4.13
N LYS A 275 -18.43 0.70 -4.11
CA LYS A 275 -18.90 -0.10 -2.98
C LYS A 275 -17.79 -0.44 -1.98
N ARG A 276 -16.54 -0.05 -2.22
CA ARG A 276 -15.38 -0.41 -1.39
C ARG A 276 -15.19 -1.91 -1.20
N ASN A 277 -15.54 -2.72 -2.18
CA ASN A 277 -15.46 -4.18 -2.12
C ASN A 277 -14.57 -4.79 -3.21
N ILE A 278 -13.75 -4.00 -3.86
CA ILE A 278 -12.72 -4.46 -4.78
C ILE A 278 -11.38 -4.29 -4.08
N LEU A 279 -10.72 -5.38 -3.71
CA LEU A 279 -9.36 -5.36 -3.23
C LEU A 279 -8.47 -5.03 -4.44
N PHE A 280 -7.93 -3.83 -4.46
CA PHE A 280 -6.94 -3.38 -5.44
C PHE A 280 -5.56 -3.62 -4.85
N VAL A 281 -4.68 -4.27 -5.61
CA VAL A 281 -3.36 -4.69 -5.15
C VAL A 281 -2.31 -4.25 -6.16
N THR A 282 -1.34 -3.46 -5.69
CA THR A 282 -0.11 -3.20 -6.43
C THR A 282 0.85 -4.36 -6.22
N ALA A 283 1.54 -4.79 -7.27
CA ALA A 283 2.43 -5.94 -7.22
C ALA A 283 3.53 -5.80 -8.27
N ARG A 284 4.71 -5.40 -7.85
CA ARG A 284 5.89 -5.22 -8.72
C ARG A 284 5.58 -4.38 -9.96
N THR A 285 5.44 -5.04 -11.12
CA THR A 285 5.28 -4.39 -12.42
C THR A 285 3.82 -4.30 -12.88
N SER A 286 2.88 -4.71 -12.04
CA SER A 286 1.45 -4.81 -12.37
C SER A 286 0.56 -4.42 -11.21
N VAL A 287 -0.72 -4.22 -11.54
CA VAL A 287 -1.79 -4.03 -10.55
C VAL A 287 -2.90 -5.04 -10.80
N TYR A 288 -3.54 -5.49 -9.73
CA TYR A 288 -4.55 -6.54 -9.73
C TYR A 288 -5.78 -6.12 -8.96
N THR A 289 -6.92 -6.74 -9.29
CA THR A 289 -8.18 -6.57 -8.58
C THR A 289 -8.76 -7.93 -8.19
N LEU A 290 -9.45 -7.95 -7.03
CA LEU A 290 -10.19 -9.10 -6.56
C LEU A 290 -11.48 -8.62 -5.88
N ARG A 291 -12.62 -9.16 -6.30
CA ARG A 291 -13.91 -8.80 -5.70
C ARG A 291 -14.11 -9.54 -4.37
N MET A 292 -14.43 -8.76 -3.33
CA MET A 292 -14.53 -9.24 -1.96
C MET A 292 -16.00 -9.19 -1.47
N LYS A 293 -16.36 -10.08 -0.53
CA LYS A 293 -17.66 -10.02 0.21
C LYS A 293 -17.65 -8.93 1.27
N THR A 294 -16.49 -8.56 1.77
CA THR A 294 -16.31 -7.49 2.74
C THR A 294 -16.04 -6.15 2.04
N LYS A 295 -15.93 -5.09 2.82
CA LYS A 295 -15.64 -3.73 2.35
C LYS A 295 -14.52 -3.12 3.18
N GLY A 296 -13.70 -2.29 2.57
CA GLY A 296 -12.79 -1.41 3.27
C GLY A 296 -13.52 -0.36 4.11
N ILE A 297 -12.78 0.29 4.99
CA ILE A 297 -13.29 1.36 5.86
C ILE A 297 -12.91 2.77 5.38
N GLU A 298 -12.05 2.88 4.34
CA GLU A 298 -11.54 4.12 3.76
C GLU A 298 -12.57 4.85 2.89
#